data_e711cac77fead8482665e5b33a8b0578
#
_entry.id   e711cac77fead8482665e5b33a8b0578
#
_cell.length_a   1.000
_cell.length_b   1.000
_cell.length_c   1.000
_cell.angle_alpha   90.00
_cell.angle_beta   90.00
_cell.angle_gamma   90.00
#
_symmetry.space_group_name_H-M   'P 1'
#
loop_
_entity.id
_entity.type
_entity.pdbx_description
1 polymer ?
#
loop_
_entity_poly.entity_id
_entity_poly.type
_entity_poly.pdbx_seq_one_letter_code
_entity_poly.pdbx_strand_id
1 'polypeptide(L)'
;MKYTLEIQKLLLQAQNKNLHPREKANLLKEAIRIADENEDVEWATEMRLDLIYELNLLSADTEEIAVFSKILDDYENHKDVIKEDDLLWKYKWIWSSTFDIPEIPMEQVEAVGEDYKTRILRNGYSLRSYYQRWSVECTWMRQYDKAKEYIDKMLAEKMDDQSCEACELNFMLDYYLETGKFDEAYSRAQPLINKQVTCYEANLRAYLKLAYYAQKA
;
A
#
# COMPACT_ATOMS: atom_id res chain seq x y z
N MET A 1 22.50 -6.35 -24.96
CA MET A 1 23.05 -5.06 -24.54
C MET A 1 23.73 -5.23 -23.20
N LYS A 2 24.85 -4.51 -22.93
CA LYS A 2 25.70 -4.82 -21.75
C LYS A 2 25.02 -4.46 -20.43
N TYR A 3 24.28 -3.34 -20.39
CA TYR A 3 23.60 -2.85 -19.16
C TYR A 3 22.46 -3.77 -18.72
N THR A 4 21.73 -4.40 -19.64
CA THR A 4 20.61 -5.30 -19.29
C THR A 4 21.09 -6.51 -18.48
N LEU A 5 22.26 -7.06 -18.79
CA LEU A 5 22.84 -8.15 -18.03
C LEU A 5 23.28 -7.72 -16.63
N GLU A 6 23.74 -6.49 -16.49
CA GLU A 6 24.14 -5.90 -15.20
C GLU A 6 22.93 -5.72 -14.29
N ILE A 7 21.84 -5.12 -14.80
CA ILE A 7 20.56 -5.01 -14.08
C ILE A 7 20.03 -6.38 -13.67
N GLN A 8 20.00 -7.36 -14.60
CA GLN A 8 19.52 -8.72 -14.28
C GLN A 8 20.30 -9.36 -13.14
N LYS A 9 21.62 -9.16 -13.05
CA LYS A 9 22.43 -9.67 -11.94
C LYS A 9 22.05 -9.02 -10.61
N LEU A 10 21.82 -7.71 -10.59
CA LEU A 10 21.38 -7.00 -9.40
C LEU A 10 20.00 -7.47 -8.94
N LEU A 11 19.05 -7.60 -9.86
CA LEU A 11 17.71 -8.12 -9.56
C LEU A 11 17.74 -9.55 -9.04
N LEU A 12 18.56 -10.42 -9.63
CA LEU A 12 18.73 -11.79 -9.13
C LEU A 12 19.29 -11.83 -7.70
N GLN A 13 20.21 -10.92 -7.37
CA GLN A 13 20.70 -10.79 -5.99
C GLN A 13 19.58 -10.27 -5.07
N ALA A 14 18.81 -9.25 -5.48
CA ALA A 14 17.71 -8.70 -4.70
C ALA A 14 16.59 -9.73 -4.40
N GLN A 15 16.41 -10.73 -5.27
CA GLN A 15 15.45 -11.83 -5.05
C GLN A 15 15.85 -12.79 -3.92
N ASN A 16 17.06 -12.69 -3.38
CA ASN A 16 17.50 -13.54 -2.26
C ASN A 16 16.65 -13.21 -1.00
N LYS A 17 15.83 -14.19 -0.58
CA LYS A 17 14.91 -14.05 0.56
C LYS A 17 15.60 -13.81 1.91
N ASN A 18 16.89 -14.10 2.00
CA ASN A 18 17.68 -13.93 3.23
C ASN A 18 18.28 -12.51 3.37
N LEU A 19 18.21 -11.68 2.31
CA LEU A 19 18.68 -10.31 2.40
C LEU A 19 17.71 -9.44 3.21
N HIS A 20 18.29 -8.56 4.01
CA HIS A 20 17.52 -7.52 4.70
C HIS A 20 16.91 -6.54 3.67
N PRO A 21 15.68 -5.99 3.90
CA PRO A 21 15.04 -5.04 2.98
C PRO A 21 15.95 -3.87 2.55
N ARG A 22 16.79 -3.36 3.45
CA ARG A 22 17.76 -2.29 3.13
C ARG A 22 18.79 -2.70 2.08
N GLU A 23 19.27 -3.93 2.12
CA GLU A 23 20.23 -4.44 1.15
C GLU A 23 19.57 -4.62 -0.22
N LYS A 24 18.33 -5.13 -0.24
CA LYS A 24 17.53 -5.22 -1.46
C LYS A 24 17.25 -3.85 -2.05
N ALA A 25 16.83 -2.88 -1.22
CA ALA A 25 16.62 -1.50 -1.65
C ALA A 25 17.88 -0.89 -2.30
N ASN A 26 19.07 -1.14 -1.74
CA ASN A 26 20.32 -0.66 -2.32
C ASN A 26 20.62 -1.29 -3.69
N LEU A 27 20.35 -2.59 -3.86
CA LEU A 27 20.52 -3.28 -5.15
C LEU A 27 19.54 -2.74 -6.20
N LEU A 28 18.28 -2.50 -5.81
CA LEU A 28 17.27 -1.90 -6.68
C LEU A 28 17.65 -0.47 -7.07
N LYS A 29 18.12 0.37 -6.15
CA LYS A 29 18.60 1.74 -6.43
C LYS A 29 19.72 1.74 -7.46
N GLU A 30 20.68 0.82 -7.34
CA GLU A 30 21.77 0.71 -8.33
C GLU A 30 21.26 0.23 -9.69
N ALA A 31 20.33 -0.73 -9.73
CA ALA A 31 19.71 -1.19 -10.96
C ALA A 31 18.89 -0.05 -11.65
N ILE A 32 18.14 0.74 -10.87
CA ILE A 32 17.41 1.91 -11.34
C ILE A 32 18.38 2.95 -11.92
N ARG A 33 19.48 3.25 -11.23
CA ARG A 33 20.49 4.18 -11.74
C ARG A 33 21.02 3.78 -13.11
N ILE A 34 21.30 2.49 -13.31
CA ILE A 34 21.78 1.97 -14.59
C ILE A 34 20.70 2.09 -15.68
N ALA A 35 19.42 1.83 -15.35
CA ALA A 35 18.32 1.98 -16.31
C ALA A 35 18.14 3.46 -16.71
N ASP A 36 18.16 4.37 -15.72
CA ASP A 36 18.04 5.82 -15.96
C ASP A 36 19.18 6.35 -16.84
N GLU A 37 20.42 5.90 -16.62
CA GLU A 37 21.59 6.28 -17.45
C GLU A 37 21.48 5.78 -18.92
N ASN A 38 20.63 4.78 -19.15
CA ASN A 38 20.37 4.23 -20.48
C ASN A 38 18.98 4.62 -21.03
N GLU A 39 18.29 5.57 -20.38
CA GLU A 39 16.96 6.07 -20.77
C GLU A 39 15.89 4.95 -20.88
N ASP A 40 16.07 3.86 -20.12
CA ASP A 40 15.14 2.73 -20.06
C ASP A 40 14.05 3.00 -19.01
N VAL A 41 13.12 3.87 -19.38
CA VAL A 41 12.07 4.37 -18.47
C VAL A 41 11.13 3.27 -18.02
N GLU A 42 10.80 2.32 -18.90
CA GLU A 42 9.91 1.20 -18.58
C GLU A 42 10.52 0.35 -17.45
N TRP A 43 11.73 -0.10 -17.63
CA TRP A 43 12.39 -0.95 -16.64
C TRP A 43 12.74 -0.21 -15.35
N ALA A 44 13.13 1.07 -15.45
CA ALA A 44 13.35 1.92 -14.29
C ALA A 44 12.07 2.07 -13.46
N THR A 45 10.91 2.19 -14.11
CA THR A 45 9.60 2.29 -13.43
C THR A 45 9.23 0.98 -12.71
N GLU A 46 9.37 -0.17 -13.37
CA GLU A 46 9.13 -1.48 -12.74
C GLU A 46 9.99 -1.64 -11.47
N MET A 47 11.28 -1.36 -11.56
CA MET A 47 12.19 -1.46 -10.41
C MET A 47 11.88 -0.45 -9.31
N ARG A 48 11.40 0.76 -9.65
CA ARG A 48 10.92 1.74 -8.66
C ARG A 48 9.68 1.24 -7.91
N LEU A 49 8.76 0.56 -8.59
CA LEU A 49 7.60 -0.06 -7.94
C LEU A 49 8.01 -1.18 -6.96
N ASP A 50 9.05 -1.95 -7.31
CA ASP A 50 9.63 -2.94 -6.38
C ASP A 50 10.37 -2.27 -5.22
N LEU A 51 11.08 -1.18 -5.47
CA LEU A 51 11.78 -0.40 -4.43
C LEU A 51 10.80 0.16 -3.40
N ILE A 52 9.63 0.64 -3.82
CA ILE A 52 8.57 1.10 -2.91
C ILE A 52 8.17 0.00 -1.92
N TYR A 53 8.09 -1.26 -2.35
CA TYR A 53 7.79 -2.36 -1.43
C TYR A 53 8.87 -2.53 -0.34
N GLU A 54 10.14 -2.50 -0.72
CA GLU A 54 11.24 -2.63 0.25
C GLU A 54 11.35 -1.41 1.19
N LEU A 55 11.06 -0.21 0.69
CA LEU A 55 11.01 1.03 1.49
C LEU A 55 9.86 1.00 2.50
N ASN A 56 8.69 0.52 2.10
CA ASN A 56 7.53 0.34 2.98
C ASN A 56 7.85 -0.61 4.15
N LEU A 57 8.56 -1.72 3.89
CA LEU A 57 9.03 -2.61 4.96
C LEU A 57 10.02 -1.95 5.93
N LEU A 58 10.67 -0.87 5.53
CA LEU A 58 11.63 -0.10 6.32
C LEU A 58 10.99 1.11 7.01
N SER A 59 9.69 1.38 6.79
CA SER A 59 9.01 2.62 7.18
C SER A 59 9.77 3.87 6.72
N ALA A 60 10.26 3.83 5.47
CA ALA A 60 11.04 4.91 4.86
C ALA A 60 10.12 5.84 4.04
N ASP A 61 9.06 6.35 4.66
CA ASP A 61 7.92 7.03 4.03
C ASP A 61 8.33 8.21 3.15
N THR A 62 9.24 9.05 3.61
CA THR A 62 9.74 10.20 2.82
C THR A 62 10.42 9.76 1.52
N GLU A 63 11.22 8.69 1.58
CA GLU A 63 11.91 8.17 0.39
C GLU A 63 10.92 7.46 -0.54
N GLU A 64 9.96 6.74 0.02
CA GLU A 64 8.89 6.08 -0.72
C GLU A 64 8.08 7.10 -1.55
N ILE A 65 7.67 8.22 -0.94
CA ILE A 65 6.97 9.31 -1.61
C ILE A 65 7.84 9.92 -2.72
N ALA A 66 9.13 10.16 -2.47
CA ALA A 66 10.03 10.72 -3.46
C ALA A 66 10.20 9.80 -4.69
N VAL A 67 10.34 8.48 -4.46
CA VAL A 67 10.42 7.48 -5.54
C VAL A 67 9.12 7.46 -6.34
N PHE A 68 7.97 7.50 -5.69
CA PHE A 68 6.67 7.50 -6.39
C PHE A 68 6.41 8.79 -7.16
N SER A 69 6.82 9.94 -6.63
CA SER A 69 6.73 11.22 -7.35
C SER A 69 7.49 11.16 -8.67
N LYS A 70 8.68 10.53 -8.68
CA LYS A 70 9.44 10.31 -9.93
C LYS A 70 8.70 9.40 -10.91
N ILE A 71 8.03 8.35 -10.40
CA ILE A 71 7.19 7.47 -11.25
C ILE A 71 6.05 8.26 -11.89
N LEU A 72 5.40 9.15 -11.14
CA LEU A 72 4.31 9.99 -11.69
C LEU A 72 4.82 10.96 -12.74
N ASP A 73 5.99 11.58 -12.54
CA ASP A 73 6.63 12.42 -13.54
C ASP A 73 6.96 11.64 -14.82
N ASP A 74 7.50 10.43 -14.68
CA ASP A 74 7.79 9.56 -15.82
C ASP A 74 6.50 9.14 -16.55
N TYR A 75 5.44 8.80 -15.80
CA TYR A 75 4.13 8.48 -16.38
C TYR A 75 3.56 9.65 -17.20
N GLU A 76 3.61 10.89 -16.70
CA GLU A 76 3.08 12.03 -17.43
C GLU A 76 3.80 12.28 -18.78
N ASN A 77 5.08 11.91 -18.86
CA ASN A 77 5.90 12.07 -20.05
C ASN A 77 5.93 10.82 -20.98
N HIS A 78 5.57 9.63 -20.45
CA HIS A 78 5.71 8.35 -21.16
C HIS A 78 4.46 7.46 -21.01
N LYS A 79 3.27 8.04 -21.25
CA LYS A 79 1.96 7.33 -21.14
C LYS A 79 1.78 6.19 -22.14
N ASP A 80 2.58 6.16 -23.17
CA ASP A 80 2.63 5.08 -24.16
C ASP A 80 3.38 3.83 -23.65
N VAL A 81 4.23 4.00 -22.64
CA VAL A 81 5.06 2.94 -22.04
C VAL A 81 4.55 2.55 -20.66
N ILE A 82 4.25 3.53 -19.80
CA ILE A 82 3.80 3.30 -18.43
C ILE A 82 2.27 3.33 -18.38
N LYS A 83 1.67 2.25 -17.89
CA LYS A 83 0.21 2.20 -17.69
C LYS A 83 -0.14 2.72 -16.30
N GLU A 84 -1.11 3.62 -16.22
CA GLU A 84 -1.56 4.16 -14.95
C GLU A 84 -2.08 3.08 -14.01
N ASP A 85 -2.75 2.07 -14.56
CA ASP A 85 -3.29 0.94 -13.81
C ASP A 85 -2.23 0.23 -12.94
N ASP A 86 -1.02 0.07 -13.49
CA ASP A 86 0.10 -0.58 -12.79
C ASP A 86 0.58 0.24 -11.56
N LEU A 87 0.25 1.54 -11.52
CA LEU A 87 0.65 2.44 -10.44
C LEU A 87 -0.35 2.47 -9.28
N LEU A 88 -1.63 2.17 -9.53
CA LEU A 88 -2.71 2.44 -8.59
C LEU A 88 -2.57 1.68 -7.27
N TRP A 89 -2.11 0.44 -7.30
CA TRP A 89 -1.90 -0.34 -6.08
C TRP A 89 -0.86 0.29 -5.15
N LYS A 90 0.23 0.78 -5.71
CA LYS A 90 1.28 1.47 -4.95
C LYS A 90 0.84 2.87 -4.53
N TYR A 91 0.06 3.56 -5.34
CA TYR A 91 -0.45 4.88 -5.01
C TYR A 91 -1.23 4.88 -3.69
N LYS A 92 -2.07 3.89 -3.48
CA LYS A 92 -2.80 3.69 -2.21
C LYS A 92 -1.85 3.60 -0.99
N TRP A 93 -0.68 2.97 -1.14
CA TRP A 93 0.33 2.91 -0.09
C TRP A 93 0.98 4.27 0.15
N ILE A 94 1.36 4.94 -0.93
CA ILE A 94 1.95 6.28 -0.86
C ILE A 94 1.01 7.27 -0.16
N TRP A 95 -0.27 7.23 -0.50
CA TRP A 95 -1.27 8.04 0.20
C TRP A 95 -1.32 7.69 1.70
N SER A 96 -1.21 6.41 2.06
CA SER A 96 -1.08 6.01 3.47
C SER A 96 0.14 6.65 4.13
N SER A 97 1.30 6.56 3.49
CA SER A 97 2.56 7.09 4.03
C SER A 97 2.53 8.61 4.25
N THR A 98 1.67 9.35 3.55
CA THR A 98 1.51 10.80 3.80
C THR A 98 0.90 11.12 5.16
N PHE A 99 0.12 10.21 5.77
CA PHE A 99 -0.42 10.39 7.11
C PHE A 99 0.65 10.20 8.21
N ASP A 100 1.70 9.46 7.92
CA ASP A 100 2.76 9.12 8.88
C ASP A 100 3.85 10.21 8.96
N ILE A 101 3.78 11.24 8.10
CA ILE A 101 4.74 12.35 8.06
C ILE A 101 4.09 13.61 8.66
N PRO A 102 4.46 14.00 9.92
CA PRO A 102 3.81 15.12 10.63
C PRO A 102 3.95 16.49 9.94
N GLU A 103 4.95 16.65 9.08
CA GLU A 103 5.21 17.88 8.33
C GLU A 103 4.25 18.06 7.13
N ILE A 104 3.55 17.02 6.70
CA ILE A 104 2.57 17.10 5.62
C ILE A 104 1.23 17.55 6.21
N PRO A 105 0.73 18.76 5.85
CA PRO A 105 -0.56 19.22 6.35
C PRO A 105 -1.70 18.36 5.78
N MET A 106 -2.76 18.19 6.59
CA MET A 106 -3.93 17.35 6.23
C MET A 106 -4.55 17.73 4.87
N GLU A 107 -4.53 19.01 4.51
CA GLU A 107 -5.02 19.48 3.20
C GLU A 107 -4.25 18.83 2.03
N GLN A 108 -2.94 18.64 2.18
CA GLN A 108 -2.13 17.94 1.16
C GLN A 108 -2.41 16.44 1.15
N VAL A 109 -2.58 15.83 2.32
CA VAL A 109 -2.98 14.42 2.44
C VAL A 109 -4.32 14.17 1.73
N GLU A 110 -5.30 15.05 1.97
CA GLU A 110 -6.61 15.00 1.31
C GLU A 110 -6.49 15.19 -0.21
N ALA A 111 -5.64 16.10 -0.66
CA ALA A 111 -5.41 16.32 -2.10
C ALA A 111 -4.81 15.07 -2.79
N VAL A 112 -3.87 14.38 -2.15
CA VAL A 112 -3.33 13.11 -2.64
C VAL A 112 -4.43 12.05 -2.72
N GLY A 113 -5.30 11.97 -1.71
CA GLY A 113 -6.44 11.05 -1.70
C GLY A 113 -7.45 11.34 -2.82
N GLU A 114 -7.77 12.60 -3.10
CA GLU A 114 -8.68 12.98 -4.19
C GLU A 114 -8.07 12.73 -5.57
N ASP A 115 -6.75 12.90 -5.74
CA ASP A 115 -6.06 12.50 -6.97
C ASP A 115 -6.10 10.97 -7.15
N TYR A 116 -5.81 10.20 -6.10
CA TYR A 116 -5.96 8.73 -6.14
C TYR A 116 -7.38 8.32 -6.53
N LYS A 117 -8.39 8.89 -5.89
CA LYS A 117 -9.81 8.65 -6.20
C LYS A 117 -10.13 8.92 -7.68
N THR A 118 -9.64 10.03 -8.21
CA THR A 118 -9.85 10.41 -9.61
C THR A 118 -9.23 9.37 -10.54
N ARG A 119 -8.03 8.89 -10.23
CA ARG A 119 -7.31 7.89 -11.03
C ARG A 119 -8.00 6.53 -11.02
N ILE A 120 -8.41 6.04 -9.84
CA ILE A 120 -9.11 4.73 -9.77
C ILE A 120 -10.44 4.76 -10.55
N LEU A 121 -11.22 5.84 -10.45
CA LEU A 121 -12.47 5.97 -11.19
C LEU A 121 -12.27 6.00 -12.72
N ARG A 122 -11.27 6.75 -13.21
CA ARG A 122 -11.00 6.81 -14.66
C ARG A 122 -10.48 5.48 -15.23
N ASN A 123 -9.89 4.63 -14.39
CA ASN A 123 -9.48 3.28 -14.75
C ASN A 123 -10.60 2.23 -14.54
N GLY A 124 -11.81 2.66 -14.18
CA GLY A 124 -12.99 1.81 -14.09
C GLY A 124 -13.14 1.01 -12.79
N TYR A 125 -12.33 1.32 -11.78
CA TYR A 125 -12.40 0.70 -10.46
C TYR A 125 -13.45 1.36 -9.57
N SER A 126 -13.88 0.63 -8.53
CA SER A 126 -14.78 1.14 -7.50
C SER A 126 -14.05 2.04 -6.49
N LEU A 127 -14.80 2.74 -5.66
CA LEU A 127 -14.24 3.54 -4.56
C LEU A 127 -13.92 2.71 -3.31
N ARG A 128 -13.96 1.37 -3.40
CA ARG A 128 -13.78 0.47 -2.25
C ARG A 128 -12.44 0.70 -1.54
N SER A 129 -11.34 0.73 -2.29
CA SER A 129 -10.00 0.95 -1.74
C SER A 129 -9.80 2.37 -1.17
N TYR A 130 -10.45 3.37 -1.76
CA TYR A 130 -10.46 4.74 -1.24
C TYR A 130 -11.18 4.82 0.11
N TYR A 131 -12.37 4.23 0.24
CA TYR A 131 -13.10 4.21 1.50
C TYR A 131 -12.41 3.35 2.56
N GLN A 132 -11.77 2.24 2.15
CA GLN A 132 -10.93 1.45 3.04
C GLN A 132 -9.86 2.32 3.69
N ARG A 133 -9.12 3.12 2.91
CA ARG A 133 -8.04 3.94 3.45
C ARG A 133 -8.58 4.95 4.46
N TRP A 134 -9.62 5.69 4.11
CA TRP A 134 -10.24 6.62 5.05
C TRP A 134 -10.76 5.96 6.32
N SER A 135 -11.31 4.76 6.23
CA SER A 135 -11.79 4.04 7.42
C SER A 135 -10.65 3.72 8.39
N VAL A 136 -9.48 3.37 7.87
CA VAL A 136 -8.28 3.11 8.66
C VAL A 136 -7.80 4.38 9.36
N GLU A 137 -7.62 5.46 8.61
CA GLU A 137 -7.10 6.73 9.14
C GLU A 137 -8.06 7.33 10.17
N CYS A 138 -9.37 7.34 9.90
CA CYS A 138 -10.36 7.79 10.86
C CYS A 138 -10.35 6.93 12.14
N THR A 139 -10.09 5.63 12.05
CA THR A 139 -9.97 4.77 13.22
C THR A 139 -8.76 5.17 14.06
N TRP A 140 -7.60 5.37 13.46
CA TRP A 140 -6.38 5.77 14.17
C TRP A 140 -6.46 7.18 14.75
N MET A 141 -7.14 8.10 14.05
CA MET A 141 -7.47 9.44 14.57
C MET A 141 -8.60 9.44 15.62
N ARG A 142 -9.15 8.27 15.99
CA ARG A 142 -10.28 8.11 16.92
C ARG A 142 -11.57 8.81 16.49
N GLN A 143 -11.75 9.05 15.21
CA GLN A 143 -12.96 9.58 14.60
C GLN A 143 -13.93 8.43 14.26
N TYR A 144 -14.37 7.68 15.28
CA TYR A 144 -15.03 6.38 15.10
C TYR A 144 -16.36 6.46 14.32
N ASP A 145 -17.10 7.55 14.41
CA ASP A 145 -18.34 7.72 13.63
C ASP A 145 -18.03 7.82 12.13
N LYS A 146 -17.01 8.62 11.78
CA LYS A 146 -16.54 8.71 10.39
C LYS A 146 -15.93 7.40 9.91
N ALA A 147 -15.15 6.72 10.75
CA ALA A 147 -14.58 5.42 10.41
C ALA A 147 -15.69 4.42 10.07
N LYS A 148 -16.76 4.38 10.87
CA LYS A 148 -17.92 3.53 10.60
C LYS A 148 -18.63 3.89 9.29
N GLU A 149 -18.81 5.18 9.02
CA GLU A 149 -19.40 5.64 7.75
C GLU A 149 -18.57 5.17 6.54
N TYR A 150 -17.25 5.29 6.62
CA TYR A 150 -16.35 4.81 5.56
C TYR A 150 -16.33 3.28 5.43
N ILE A 151 -16.40 2.54 6.54
CA ILE A 151 -16.56 1.08 6.50
C ILE A 151 -17.85 0.70 5.76
N ASP A 152 -18.96 1.38 6.05
CA ASP A 152 -20.24 1.08 5.40
C ASP A 152 -20.21 1.42 3.90
N LYS A 153 -19.61 2.55 3.51
CA LYS A 153 -19.38 2.91 2.11
C LYS A 153 -18.50 1.87 1.40
N MET A 154 -17.40 1.48 2.04
CA MET A 154 -16.50 0.44 1.50
C MET A 154 -17.25 -0.86 1.24
N LEU A 155 -18.05 -1.33 2.19
CA LEU A 155 -18.80 -2.59 2.07
C LEU A 155 -19.93 -2.52 1.04
N ALA A 156 -20.43 -1.32 0.71
CA ALA A 156 -21.42 -1.11 -0.35
C ALA A 156 -20.82 -1.15 -1.76
N GLU A 157 -19.52 -0.93 -1.90
CA GLU A 157 -18.81 -0.98 -3.16
C GLU A 157 -18.46 -2.43 -3.57
N LYS A 158 -18.44 -2.71 -4.87
CA LYS A 158 -17.94 -3.99 -5.38
C LYS A 158 -16.45 -4.19 -5.09
N MET A 159 -16.05 -5.42 -4.89
CA MET A 159 -14.63 -5.79 -4.91
C MET A 159 -14.08 -5.76 -6.33
N ASP A 160 -12.82 -5.36 -6.45
CA ASP A 160 -12.06 -5.32 -7.70
C ASP A 160 -10.55 -5.52 -7.43
N ASP A 161 -9.73 -5.39 -8.47
CA ASP A 161 -8.28 -5.65 -8.38
C ASP A 161 -7.53 -4.63 -7.48
N GLN A 162 -8.16 -3.50 -7.13
CA GLN A 162 -7.62 -2.54 -6.16
C GLN A 162 -8.01 -2.88 -4.71
N SER A 163 -8.74 -3.98 -4.49
CA SER A 163 -9.27 -4.43 -3.20
C SER A 163 -8.54 -5.70 -2.72
N CYS A 164 -8.48 -5.89 -1.40
CA CYS A 164 -7.96 -7.10 -0.79
C CYS A 164 -8.80 -7.45 0.43
N GLU A 165 -9.66 -8.46 0.31
CA GLU A 165 -10.59 -8.86 1.37
C GLU A 165 -9.88 -9.14 2.70
N ALA A 166 -8.75 -9.85 2.67
CA ALA A 166 -8.00 -10.16 3.88
C ALA A 166 -7.46 -8.90 4.57
N CYS A 167 -6.98 -7.92 3.80
CA CYS A 167 -6.53 -6.64 4.33
C CYS A 167 -7.69 -5.82 4.89
N GLU A 168 -8.82 -5.77 4.21
CA GLU A 168 -10.02 -5.08 4.67
C GLU A 168 -10.52 -5.63 6.00
N LEU A 169 -10.65 -6.96 6.12
CA LEU A 169 -11.03 -7.61 7.37
C LEU A 169 -10.03 -7.28 8.48
N ASN A 170 -8.73 -7.33 8.20
CA ASN A 170 -7.71 -7.00 9.18
C ASN A 170 -7.77 -5.55 9.66
N PHE A 171 -8.08 -4.59 8.78
CA PHE A 171 -8.23 -3.19 9.16
C PHE A 171 -9.55 -2.91 9.88
N MET A 172 -10.65 -3.57 9.50
CA MET A 172 -11.89 -3.48 10.26
C MET A 172 -11.75 -3.99 11.69
N LEU A 173 -10.83 -4.95 11.95
CA LEU A 173 -10.57 -5.39 13.33
C LEU A 173 -10.10 -4.24 14.21
N ASP A 174 -9.25 -3.33 13.72
CA ASP A 174 -8.80 -2.18 14.50
C ASP A 174 -9.99 -1.35 14.98
N TYR A 175 -10.93 -1.03 14.07
CA TYR A 175 -12.13 -0.29 14.43
C TYR A 175 -12.98 -0.99 15.50
N TYR A 176 -13.27 -2.29 15.33
CA TYR A 176 -14.11 -3.01 16.28
C TYR A 176 -13.43 -3.18 17.65
N LEU A 177 -12.13 -3.42 17.66
CA LEU A 177 -11.34 -3.56 18.88
C LEU A 177 -11.22 -2.22 19.63
N GLU A 178 -10.91 -1.13 18.93
CA GLU A 178 -10.80 0.22 19.51
C GLU A 178 -12.15 0.74 20.05
N THR A 179 -13.25 0.30 19.46
CA THR A 179 -14.61 0.67 19.93
C THR A 179 -15.19 -0.30 20.94
N GLY A 180 -14.42 -1.29 21.43
CA GLY A 180 -14.85 -2.26 22.44
C GLY A 180 -15.87 -3.29 21.94
N LYS A 181 -16.03 -3.45 20.63
CA LYS A 181 -16.97 -4.41 20.01
C LYS A 181 -16.27 -5.75 19.77
N PHE A 182 -15.88 -6.42 20.84
CA PHE A 182 -15.03 -7.61 20.79
C PHE A 182 -15.67 -8.80 20.09
N ASP A 183 -16.98 -9.02 20.27
CA ASP A 183 -17.71 -10.12 19.63
C ASP A 183 -17.76 -9.94 18.11
N GLU A 184 -18.01 -8.72 17.64
CA GLU A 184 -17.97 -8.37 16.22
C GLU A 184 -16.56 -8.51 15.64
N ALA A 185 -15.55 -8.04 16.39
CA ALA A 185 -14.16 -8.20 15.99
C ALA A 185 -13.80 -9.68 15.81
N TYR A 186 -14.14 -10.52 16.79
CA TYR A 186 -13.88 -11.95 16.73
C TYR A 186 -14.62 -12.62 15.58
N SER A 187 -15.90 -12.30 15.38
CA SER A 187 -16.71 -12.82 14.27
C SER A 187 -16.09 -12.45 12.91
N ARG A 188 -15.67 -11.19 12.73
CA ARG A 188 -15.04 -10.70 11.51
C ARG A 188 -13.66 -11.29 11.25
N ALA A 189 -12.95 -11.70 12.29
CA ALA A 189 -11.65 -12.33 12.17
C ALA A 189 -11.71 -13.80 11.70
N GLN A 190 -12.86 -14.48 11.80
CA GLN A 190 -12.97 -15.90 11.51
C GLN A 190 -12.46 -16.29 10.11
N PRO A 191 -12.77 -15.58 9.01
CA PRO A 191 -12.24 -15.92 7.70
C PRO A 191 -10.69 -15.86 7.64
N LEU A 192 -10.07 -14.92 8.37
CA LEU A 192 -8.61 -14.82 8.49
C LEU A 192 -8.02 -15.94 9.35
N ILE A 193 -8.64 -16.23 10.51
CA ILE A 193 -8.20 -17.27 11.44
C ILE A 193 -8.28 -18.66 10.79
N ASN A 194 -9.38 -18.91 10.07
CA ASN A 194 -9.63 -20.18 9.39
C ASN A 194 -8.95 -20.27 8.02
N LYS A 195 -8.15 -19.27 7.63
CA LYS A 195 -7.45 -19.19 6.35
C LYS A 195 -8.37 -19.34 5.12
N GLN A 196 -9.63 -18.91 5.24
CA GLN A 196 -10.58 -18.84 4.13
C GLN A 196 -10.20 -17.72 3.16
N VAL A 197 -9.70 -16.61 3.71
CA VAL A 197 -9.05 -15.54 2.97
C VAL A 197 -7.64 -15.34 3.50
N THR A 198 -6.69 -15.05 2.60
CA THR A 198 -5.28 -14.91 2.96
C THR A 198 -4.65 -13.74 2.23
N CYS A 199 -3.78 -13.03 2.93
CA CYS A 199 -2.84 -12.08 2.37
C CYS A 199 -1.59 -12.14 3.23
N TYR A 200 -0.43 -11.78 2.66
CA TYR A 200 0.91 -12.04 3.21
C TYR A 200 1.03 -11.84 4.74
N GLU A 201 0.47 -10.75 5.28
CA GLU A 201 0.55 -10.44 6.71
C GLU A 201 -0.79 -10.38 7.44
N ALA A 202 -1.91 -10.27 6.73
CA ALA A 202 -3.20 -9.98 7.33
C ALA A 202 -3.63 -11.06 8.35
N ASN A 203 -3.36 -12.32 8.06
CA ASN A 203 -3.69 -13.43 8.97
C ASN A 203 -2.89 -13.34 10.27
N LEU A 204 -1.57 -13.10 10.19
CA LEU A 204 -0.71 -12.97 11.38
C LEU A 204 -1.11 -11.74 12.21
N ARG A 205 -1.33 -10.61 11.55
CA ARG A 205 -1.75 -9.36 12.22
C ARG A 205 -3.08 -9.55 12.95
N ALA A 206 -4.04 -10.28 12.37
CA ALA A 206 -5.32 -10.57 13.03
C ALA A 206 -5.13 -11.36 14.33
N TYR A 207 -4.28 -12.39 14.34
CA TYR A 207 -3.96 -13.13 15.56
C TYR A 207 -3.32 -12.24 16.63
N LEU A 208 -2.34 -11.42 16.23
CA LEU A 208 -1.64 -10.53 17.17
C LEU A 208 -2.59 -9.49 17.78
N LYS A 209 -3.48 -8.91 16.98
CA LYS A 209 -4.50 -7.94 17.44
C LYS A 209 -5.44 -8.59 18.45
N LEU A 210 -6.02 -9.73 18.14
CA LEU A 210 -6.94 -10.42 19.03
C LEU A 210 -6.25 -10.84 20.33
N ALA A 211 -5.02 -11.36 20.28
CA ALA A 211 -4.26 -11.71 21.46
C ALA A 211 -3.96 -10.50 22.36
N TYR A 212 -3.57 -9.38 21.76
CA TYR A 212 -3.28 -8.13 22.48
C TYR A 212 -4.51 -7.59 23.22
N TYR A 213 -5.67 -7.56 22.58
CA TYR A 213 -6.90 -7.07 23.21
C TYR A 213 -7.46 -8.05 24.22
N ALA A 214 -7.32 -9.37 24.02
CA ALA A 214 -7.70 -10.37 25.01
C ALA A 214 -6.91 -10.28 26.33
N GLN A 215 -5.69 -9.73 26.30
CA GLN A 215 -4.91 -9.48 27.53
C GLN A 215 -5.37 -8.23 28.29
N LYS A 216 -6.08 -7.32 27.62
CA LYS A 216 -6.55 -6.05 28.21
C LYS A 216 -7.98 -6.12 28.76
N ALA A 217 -8.74 -7.12 28.33
CA ALA A 217 -10.11 -7.38 28.76
C ALA A 217 -10.15 -8.19 30.05
#